data_fde0245e5dcc8315c20e69c261eac588
#
_entry.id   fde0245e5dcc8315c20e69c261eac588
#
_cell.length_a   1.000
_cell.length_b   1.000
_cell.length_c   1.000
_cell.angle_alpha   90.00
_cell.angle_beta   90.00
_cell.angle_gamma   90.00
#
_symmetry.space_group_name_H-M   'P 1'
#
loop_
_entity.id
_entity.type
_entity.pdbx_description
1 polymer ?
#
loop_
_entity_poly.entity_id
_entity_poly.type
_entity_poly.pdbx_seq_one_letter_code
_entity_poly.pdbx_strand_id
1 'polypeptide(L)'
;MLLLCSMNQKRWIAVFWVASVFTLGISWITTPRAQAFHTGQAQETDTSITKRFVMGQFFPERDARFMIVPSEIASKSMWLQKPVIFAFQKMARAAISQGIELKIISGTRNFWQQKAIWERKWQSNTPMFGTGIDNAKHILRYSSMPGSSRHHWGTDLDINSLEPGYFRAGKGLREISWLRQHAGEFGFCEVYSPRSTGRLKGYEPEAWHWSYKPLSNQYLLYYLSNVKYEDFNQFYGSHLAKDLRIIEDFAGGIDCK
;
A
#
# COMPACT_ATOMS: atom_id res chain seq x y z
N MET A 1 -10.88 3.41 68.09
CA MET A 1 -9.99 4.32 68.79
C MET A 1 -9.57 5.35 67.74
N LEU A 2 -10.34 6.43 67.62
CA LEU A 2 -10.04 7.78 68.11
C LEU A 2 -8.84 8.36 67.35
N LEU A 3 -8.81 9.52 66.72
CA LEU A 3 -9.53 10.78 66.71
C LEU A 3 -8.92 11.61 65.56
N LEU A 4 -9.70 12.28 64.74
CA LEU A 4 -10.00 13.72 64.78
C LEU A 4 -8.83 14.67 64.55
N CYS A 5 -8.89 15.54 63.66
CA CYS A 5 -9.39 16.93 63.65
C CYS A 5 -8.27 17.80 63.09
N SER A 6 -8.37 18.88 62.33
CA SER A 6 -9.22 20.05 62.38
C SER A 6 -8.68 21.00 61.29
N MET A 7 -9.52 21.50 60.43
CA MET A 7 -10.06 22.88 60.34
C MET A 7 -9.08 24.07 60.34
N ASN A 8 -9.07 24.78 59.24
CA ASN A 8 -9.52 26.20 59.11
C ASN A 8 -8.48 27.32 59.29
N GLN A 9 -8.30 28.16 58.30
CA GLN A 9 -8.62 29.57 58.48
C GLN A 9 -8.52 30.40 57.17
N LYS A 10 -9.58 31.12 56.90
CA LYS A 10 -9.67 32.22 55.95
C LYS A 10 -8.96 33.44 56.49
N ARG A 11 -8.28 34.21 55.66
CA ARG A 11 -8.03 35.66 55.95
C ARG A 11 -8.28 36.49 54.71
N TRP A 12 -9.30 37.35 54.84
CA TRP A 12 -9.61 38.48 53.98
C TRP A 12 -8.69 39.63 54.41
N ILE A 13 -8.15 40.38 53.45
CA ILE A 13 -7.72 41.81 53.67
C ILE A 13 -8.14 42.61 52.44
N ALA A 14 -8.80 43.70 52.73
CA ALA A 14 -9.48 44.62 51.82
C ALA A 14 -8.53 45.74 51.33
N VAL A 15 -8.79 46.15 50.13
CA VAL A 15 -8.95 47.52 49.57
C VAL A 15 -8.00 48.61 50.03
N PHE A 16 -7.32 49.22 49.05
CA PHE A 16 -7.16 50.68 48.97
C PHE A 16 -7.09 51.15 47.51
N TRP A 17 -8.02 52.04 47.16
CA TRP A 17 -8.04 52.83 45.96
C TRP A 17 -7.05 54.02 46.12
N VAL A 18 -6.22 54.25 45.10
CA VAL A 18 -5.57 55.54 44.87
C VAL A 18 -5.76 55.89 43.41
N ALA A 19 -6.61 56.88 43.17
CA ALA A 19 -6.74 57.53 41.90
C ALA A 19 -5.60 58.55 41.73
N SER A 20 -4.83 58.44 40.66
CA SER A 20 -3.96 59.53 40.22
C SER A 20 -4.15 59.75 38.72
N VAL A 21 -4.68 60.89 38.42
CA VAL A 21 -4.82 61.47 37.05
C VAL A 21 -3.43 61.90 36.61
N PHE A 22 -2.96 61.41 35.49
CA PHE A 22 -1.85 62.04 34.76
C PHE A 22 -2.13 62.10 33.25
N THR A 23 -1.86 63.25 32.76
CA THR A 23 -2.04 63.91 31.49
C THR A 23 -1.51 63.17 30.28
N LEU A 24 -2.25 63.38 29.18
CA LEU A 24 -1.99 63.04 27.80
C LEU A 24 -0.57 63.42 27.31
N GLY A 25 0.20 62.38 26.94
CA GLY A 25 1.36 62.51 26.06
C GLY A 25 1.17 61.61 24.87
N ILE A 26 0.82 62.16 23.69
CA ILE A 26 0.72 61.43 22.45
C ILE A 26 2.14 61.19 21.94
N SER A 27 2.66 60.01 22.23
CA SER A 27 3.87 59.50 21.58
C SER A 27 3.50 58.61 20.42
N TRP A 28 3.86 59.04 19.23
CA TRP A 28 3.81 58.20 18.02
C TRP A 28 4.78 57.03 18.14
N ILE A 29 4.27 55.90 18.57
CA ILE A 29 5.03 54.64 18.53
C ILE A 29 4.87 54.10 17.13
N THR A 30 5.90 54.24 16.32
CA THR A 30 6.05 53.49 15.05
C THR A 30 6.17 52.02 15.38
N THR A 31 5.10 51.29 15.11
CA THR A 31 5.13 49.80 15.18
C THR A 31 6.14 49.29 14.16
N PRO A 32 7.10 48.41 14.58
CA PRO A 32 7.93 47.74 13.60
C PRO A 32 7.05 46.80 12.76
N ARG A 33 7.11 47.01 11.45
CA ARG A 33 6.44 46.19 10.44
C ARG A 33 6.93 44.75 10.64
N ALA A 34 6.06 43.88 11.13
CA ALA A 34 6.34 42.45 11.23
C ALA A 34 6.71 41.96 9.83
N GLN A 35 7.98 41.56 9.68
CA GLN A 35 8.40 40.80 8.52
C GLN A 35 7.64 39.47 8.57
N ALA A 36 6.76 39.26 7.60
CA ALA A 36 6.14 37.98 7.39
C ALA A 36 7.26 36.96 7.14
N PHE A 37 7.49 36.11 8.13
CA PHE A 37 8.24 34.87 7.90
C PHE A 37 7.47 34.14 6.80
N HIS A 38 8.07 34.04 5.63
CA HIS A 38 7.66 33.06 4.65
C HIS A 38 7.85 31.68 5.30
N THR A 39 6.77 31.18 5.91
CA THR A 39 6.66 29.76 6.17
C THR A 39 6.77 29.08 4.83
N GLY A 40 7.91 28.42 4.61
CA GLY A 40 8.10 27.59 3.44
C GLY A 40 6.87 26.70 3.30
N GLN A 41 6.09 26.93 2.24
CA GLN A 41 5.04 26.01 1.83
C GLN A 41 5.75 24.66 1.66
N ALA A 42 5.47 23.72 2.56
CA ALA A 42 5.76 22.33 2.31
C ALA A 42 5.14 22.06 0.95
N GLN A 43 5.97 21.74 -0.02
CA GLN A 43 5.56 21.41 -1.36
C GLN A 43 4.62 20.24 -1.21
N GLU A 44 3.32 20.48 -1.36
CA GLU A 44 2.29 19.46 -1.38
C GLU A 44 2.71 18.49 -2.47
N THR A 45 3.26 17.33 -2.09
CA THR A 45 3.67 16.31 -3.06
C THR A 45 2.40 15.92 -3.78
N ASP A 46 2.33 16.24 -5.08
CA ASP A 46 1.23 15.83 -5.96
C ASP A 46 1.08 14.32 -5.87
N THR A 47 0.13 13.88 -5.05
CA THR A 47 -0.24 12.48 -4.86
C THR A 47 -1.28 12.02 -5.87
N SER A 48 -1.47 12.78 -6.95
CA SER A 48 -2.43 12.45 -8.00
C SER A 48 -2.16 11.06 -8.58
N ILE A 49 -3.23 10.32 -8.82
CA ILE A 49 -3.15 9.05 -9.51
C ILE A 49 -2.89 9.36 -10.98
N THR A 50 -1.79 8.86 -11.52
CA THR A 50 -1.42 9.02 -12.92
C THR A 50 -1.32 7.67 -13.63
N LYS A 51 -1.46 7.68 -14.96
CA LYS A 51 -1.25 6.48 -15.78
C LYS A 51 0.15 5.89 -15.56
N ARG A 52 1.18 6.74 -15.51
CA ARG A 52 2.56 6.31 -15.22
C ARG A 52 2.66 5.58 -13.88
N PHE A 53 1.98 6.09 -12.86
CA PHE A 53 1.98 5.46 -11.53
C PHE A 53 1.31 4.09 -11.57
N VAL A 54 0.07 3.98 -12.08
CA VAL A 54 -0.64 2.69 -12.06
C VAL A 54 -0.03 1.64 -12.98
N MET A 55 0.77 2.05 -13.97
CA MET A 55 1.57 1.16 -14.81
C MET A 55 2.98 0.86 -14.27
N GLY A 56 3.31 1.37 -13.08
CA GLY A 56 4.61 1.11 -12.44
C GLY A 56 5.80 1.86 -13.04
N GLN A 57 5.57 2.87 -13.89
CA GLN A 57 6.62 3.62 -14.57
C GLN A 57 7.20 4.73 -13.67
N PHE A 58 7.60 4.33 -12.47
CA PHE A 58 8.21 5.20 -11.46
C PHE A 58 9.20 4.39 -10.61
N PHE A 59 9.91 5.10 -9.71
CA PHE A 59 10.85 4.51 -8.76
C PHE A 59 10.33 4.75 -7.34
N PRO A 60 9.98 3.68 -6.57
CA PRO A 60 9.41 3.82 -5.22
C PRO A 60 10.29 4.63 -4.27
N GLU A 61 11.61 4.54 -4.40
CA GLU A 61 12.57 5.28 -3.59
C GLU A 61 12.55 6.81 -3.80
N ARG A 62 11.89 7.27 -4.86
CA ARG A 62 11.75 8.70 -5.21
C ARG A 62 10.33 9.22 -5.00
N ASP A 63 9.44 8.39 -4.47
CA ASP A 63 8.03 8.71 -4.28
C ASP A 63 7.71 8.79 -2.77
N ALA A 64 7.32 9.97 -2.31
CA ALA A 64 7.07 10.22 -0.90
C ALA A 64 5.95 9.37 -0.27
N ARG A 65 5.11 8.71 -1.08
CA ARG A 65 4.09 7.75 -0.62
C ARG A 65 4.70 6.49 -0.05
N PHE A 66 5.92 6.13 -0.46
CA PHE A 66 6.57 4.87 -0.14
C PHE A 66 7.57 4.99 1.00
N MET A 67 7.85 3.87 1.63
CA MET A 67 8.97 3.69 2.54
C MET A 67 9.48 2.25 2.48
N ILE A 68 10.70 2.03 2.97
CA ILE A 68 11.26 0.69 3.12
C ILE A 68 10.47 -0.05 4.20
N VAL A 69 10.09 -1.29 3.89
CA VAL A 69 9.41 -2.17 4.85
C VAL A 69 10.38 -2.55 5.97
N PRO A 70 10.00 -2.39 7.24
CA PRO A 70 10.83 -2.81 8.37
C PRO A 70 11.22 -4.30 8.30
N SER A 71 12.46 -4.61 8.64
CA SER A 71 13.04 -5.97 8.54
C SER A 71 12.32 -7.00 9.41
N GLU A 72 11.67 -6.55 10.49
CA GLU A 72 10.91 -7.41 11.41
C GLU A 72 9.71 -8.07 10.74
N ILE A 73 9.17 -7.46 9.69
CA ILE A 73 7.99 -7.93 8.98
C ILE A 73 8.26 -8.26 7.51
N ALA A 74 9.51 -8.17 7.05
CA ALA A 74 9.92 -8.44 5.68
C ALA A 74 11.03 -9.50 5.62
N SER A 75 11.05 -10.31 4.57
CA SER A 75 12.12 -11.30 4.33
C SER A 75 13.37 -10.69 3.68
N LYS A 76 13.23 -9.52 3.07
CA LYS A 76 14.30 -8.78 2.38
C LYS A 76 13.91 -7.31 2.27
N SER A 77 14.85 -6.44 1.93
CA SER A 77 14.56 -5.03 1.66
C SER A 77 13.59 -4.87 0.49
N MET A 78 12.51 -4.12 0.69
CA MET A 78 11.50 -3.81 -0.30
C MET A 78 10.72 -2.54 0.08
N TRP A 79 10.00 -1.98 -0.88
CA TRP A 79 9.18 -0.78 -0.70
C TRP A 79 7.70 -1.13 -0.71
N LEU A 80 6.91 -0.44 0.12
CA LEU A 80 5.44 -0.41 0.06
C LEU A 80 4.96 1.01 0.40
N GLN A 81 3.71 1.30 0.12
CA GLN A 81 3.12 2.55 0.59
C GLN A 81 3.01 2.57 2.12
N LYS A 82 3.27 3.72 2.72
CA LYS A 82 3.28 3.91 4.18
C LYS A 82 2.03 3.38 4.89
N PRO A 83 0.78 3.68 4.42
CA PRO A 83 -0.42 3.16 5.07
C PRO A 83 -0.50 1.63 5.05
N VAL A 84 0.00 0.99 3.98
CA VAL A 84 0.02 -0.48 3.83
C VAL A 84 0.93 -1.11 4.87
N ILE A 85 2.12 -0.54 5.07
CA ILE A 85 3.07 -1.01 6.08
C ILE A 85 2.47 -0.93 7.48
N PHE A 86 1.85 0.21 7.83
CA PHE A 86 1.24 0.41 9.14
C PHE A 86 0.06 -0.54 9.38
N ALA A 87 -0.76 -0.78 8.35
CA ALA A 87 -1.86 -1.74 8.42
C ALA A 87 -1.33 -3.18 8.59
N PHE A 88 -0.30 -3.55 7.81
CA PHE A 88 0.32 -4.88 7.91
C PHE A 88 0.99 -5.10 9.27
N GLN A 89 1.67 -4.11 9.83
CA GLN A 89 2.24 -4.21 11.17
C GLN A 89 1.19 -4.49 12.25
N LYS A 90 0.00 -3.85 12.14
CA LYS A 90 -1.12 -4.13 13.05
C LYS A 90 -1.62 -5.56 12.87
N MET A 91 -1.80 -6.01 11.63
CA MET A 91 -2.22 -7.36 11.29
C MET A 91 -1.21 -8.41 11.78
N ALA A 92 0.09 -8.20 11.56
CA ALA A 92 1.14 -9.12 12.00
C ALA A 92 1.22 -9.23 13.53
N ARG A 93 1.02 -8.13 14.27
CA ARG A 93 0.93 -8.16 15.74
C ARG A 93 -0.28 -8.94 16.23
N ALA A 94 -1.42 -8.79 15.60
CA ALA A 94 -2.62 -9.57 15.94
C ALA A 94 -2.42 -11.06 15.64
N ALA A 95 -1.81 -11.39 14.51
CA ALA A 95 -1.51 -12.77 14.12
C ALA A 95 -0.55 -13.45 15.11
N ILE A 96 0.53 -12.77 15.51
CA ILE A 96 1.53 -13.33 16.42
C ILE A 96 0.94 -13.63 17.80
N SER A 97 -0.04 -12.86 18.28
CA SER A 97 -0.73 -13.13 19.54
C SER A 97 -1.54 -14.44 19.51
N GLN A 98 -1.79 -14.98 18.32
CA GLN A 98 -2.46 -16.26 18.09
C GLN A 98 -1.49 -17.34 17.54
N GLY A 99 -0.19 -17.13 17.66
CA GLY A 99 0.85 -18.07 17.22
C GLY A 99 1.02 -18.15 15.70
N ILE A 100 0.56 -17.14 14.96
CA ILE A 100 0.70 -17.03 13.50
C ILE A 100 1.76 -15.98 13.16
N GLU A 101 2.78 -16.37 12.44
CA GLU A 101 3.84 -15.46 11.97
C GLU A 101 3.57 -15.04 10.53
N LEU A 102 3.50 -13.73 10.28
CA LEU A 102 3.31 -13.17 8.94
C LEU A 102 4.55 -12.36 8.53
N LYS A 103 5.09 -12.68 7.36
CA LYS A 103 6.24 -11.98 6.74
C LYS A 103 5.92 -11.61 5.30
N ILE A 104 6.22 -10.39 4.92
CA ILE A 104 6.16 -9.94 3.53
C ILE A 104 7.38 -10.48 2.79
N ILE A 105 7.16 -11.20 1.69
CA ILE A 105 8.21 -11.76 0.85
C ILE A 105 8.34 -11.07 -0.51
N SER A 106 7.30 -10.35 -0.93
CA SER A 106 7.31 -9.50 -2.12
C SER A 106 6.41 -8.28 -1.89
N GLY A 107 6.90 -7.11 -2.26
CA GLY A 107 6.18 -5.84 -2.18
C GLY A 107 6.12 -5.16 -3.56
N THR A 108 6.37 -3.85 -3.59
CA THR A 108 6.33 -3.05 -4.82
C THR A 108 7.35 -3.55 -5.84
N ARG A 109 6.88 -3.67 -7.08
CA ARG A 109 7.69 -3.90 -8.26
C ARG A 109 7.36 -2.83 -9.30
N ASN A 110 8.36 -2.06 -9.74
CA ASN A 110 8.15 -1.10 -10.81
C ASN A 110 8.06 -1.80 -12.19
N PHE A 111 7.73 -1.03 -13.23
CA PHE A 111 7.59 -1.54 -14.61
C PHE A 111 8.83 -2.32 -15.07
N TRP A 112 10.03 -1.78 -14.85
CA TRP A 112 11.28 -2.39 -15.34
C TRP A 112 11.63 -3.68 -14.62
N GLN A 113 11.35 -3.76 -13.33
CA GLN A 113 11.50 -5.01 -12.56
C GLN A 113 10.53 -6.08 -13.04
N GLN A 114 9.27 -5.71 -13.29
CA GLN A 114 8.27 -6.64 -13.85
C GLN A 114 8.63 -7.06 -15.27
N LYS A 115 9.15 -6.13 -16.09
CA LYS A 115 9.66 -6.42 -17.43
C LYS A 115 10.79 -7.45 -17.39
N ALA A 116 11.75 -7.29 -16.51
CA ALA A 116 12.85 -8.25 -16.37
C ALA A 116 12.35 -9.66 -15.98
N ILE A 117 11.34 -9.75 -15.09
CA ILE A 117 10.71 -11.03 -14.74
C ILE A 117 10.00 -11.65 -15.94
N TRP A 118 9.21 -10.86 -16.65
CA TRP A 118 8.43 -11.29 -17.82
C TRP A 118 9.34 -11.79 -18.94
N GLU A 119 10.33 -11.01 -19.34
CA GLU A 119 11.23 -11.33 -20.45
C GLU A 119 12.11 -12.53 -20.15
N ARG A 120 12.59 -12.69 -18.91
CA ARG A 120 13.31 -13.91 -18.50
C ARG A 120 12.41 -15.15 -18.67
N LYS A 121 11.15 -15.09 -18.22
CA LYS A 121 10.19 -16.19 -18.39
C LYS A 121 9.86 -16.43 -19.86
N TRP A 122 9.70 -15.35 -20.63
CA TRP A 122 9.44 -15.44 -22.07
C TRP A 122 10.54 -16.21 -22.79
N GLN A 123 11.79 -15.81 -22.58
CA GLN A 123 12.96 -16.49 -23.17
C GLN A 123 13.09 -17.93 -22.70
N SER A 124 12.95 -18.17 -21.41
CA SER A 124 13.04 -19.52 -20.82
C SER A 124 11.98 -20.48 -21.37
N ASN A 125 10.78 -19.99 -21.67
CA ASN A 125 9.67 -20.79 -22.16
C ASN A 125 9.63 -20.94 -23.69
N THR A 126 10.33 -20.06 -24.44
CA THR A 126 10.34 -20.03 -25.89
C THR A 126 10.65 -21.39 -26.54
N PRO A 127 11.60 -22.21 -26.05
CA PRO A 127 11.85 -23.52 -26.62
C PRO A 127 10.65 -24.48 -26.60
N MET A 128 9.73 -24.31 -25.63
CA MET A 128 8.57 -25.18 -25.48
C MET A 128 7.28 -24.56 -26.10
N PHE A 129 7.09 -23.26 -25.98
CA PHE A 129 5.83 -22.57 -26.33
C PHE A 129 5.96 -21.58 -27.49
N GLY A 130 7.17 -21.42 -28.05
CA GLY A 130 7.43 -20.41 -29.09
C GLY A 130 7.36 -18.98 -28.58
N THR A 131 7.19 -18.01 -29.50
CA THR A 131 7.13 -16.57 -29.22
C THR A 131 5.72 -15.98 -29.29
N GLY A 132 4.70 -16.83 -29.31
CA GLY A 132 3.32 -16.45 -29.51
C GLY A 132 2.48 -16.41 -28.23
N ILE A 133 1.16 -16.50 -28.47
CA ILE A 133 0.14 -16.38 -27.43
C ILE A 133 0.23 -17.49 -26.35
N ASP A 134 0.68 -18.68 -26.71
CA ASP A 134 0.78 -19.81 -25.78
C ASP A 134 1.87 -19.58 -24.73
N ASN A 135 2.99 -18.98 -25.13
CA ASN A 135 4.02 -18.53 -24.20
C ASN A 135 3.47 -17.49 -23.23
N ALA A 136 2.79 -16.47 -23.76
CA ALA A 136 2.16 -15.44 -22.95
C ALA A 136 1.15 -16.04 -21.94
N LYS A 137 0.28 -16.94 -22.39
CA LYS A 137 -0.71 -17.64 -21.53
C LYS A 137 -0.03 -18.46 -20.44
N HIS A 138 1.06 -19.16 -20.77
CA HIS A 138 1.81 -19.93 -19.78
C HIS A 138 2.41 -19.04 -18.68
N ILE A 139 2.96 -17.90 -19.06
CA ILE A 139 3.52 -16.93 -18.09
C ILE A 139 2.41 -16.31 -17.23
N LEU A 140 1.29 -15.95 -17.86
CA LEU A 140 0.14 -15.32 -17.21
C LEU A 140 -0.56 -16.20 -16.18
N ARG A 141 -0.20 -17.44 -16.05
CA ARG A 141 -0.72 -18.25 -14.93
C ARG A 141 -0.36 -17.64 -13.58
N TYR A 142 0.87 -17.10 -13.44
CA TYR A 142 1.43 -16.58 -12.18
C TYR A 142 2.26 -15.29 -12.33
N SER A 143 2.26 -14.64 -13.49
CA SER A 143 3.07 -13.44 -13.70
C SER A 143 2.41 -12.46 -14.63
N SER A 144 2.27 -11.24 -14.17
CA SER A 144 1.67 -10.14 -14.93
C SER A 144 2.53 -9.68 -16.09
N MET A 145 1.89 -9.22 -17.17
CA MET A 145 2.57 -8.37 -18.15
C MET A 145 3.08 -7.08 -17.50
N PRO A 146 4.21 -6.54 -17.96
CA PRO A 146 4.68 -5.20 -17.53
C PRO A 146 3.58 -4.16 -17.74
N GLY A 147 3.35 -3.33 -16.72
CA GLY A 147 2.27 -2.33 -16.73
C GLY A 147 0.90 -2.82 -16.27
N SER A 148 0.72 -4.15 -16.03
CA SER A 148 -0.56 -4.69 -15.53
C SER A 148 -0.47 -5.31 -14.13
N SER A 149 0.70 -5.29 -13.51
CA SER A 149 0.90 -5.87 -12.18
C SER A 149 0.31 -4.97 -11.10
N ARG A 150 -0.48 -5.54 -10.20
CA ARG A 150 -0.99 -4.82 -9.03
C ARG A 150 0.11 -4.45 -8.03
N HIS A 151 1.23 -5.19 -8.03
CA HIS A 151 2.43 -4.81 -7.27
C HIS A 151 3.03 -3.46 -7.68
N HIS A 152 2.67 -2.91 -8.85
CA HIS A 152 3.07 -1.56 -9.25
C HIS A 152 2.56 -0.50 -8.28
N TRP A 153 1.40 -0.72 -7.67
CA TRP A 153 0.72 0.29 -6.85
C TRP A 153 1.30 0.39 -5.43
N GLY A 154 2.10 -0.59 -5.00
CA GLY A 154 2.62 -0.64 -3.63
C GLY A 154 1.56 -0.90 -2.57
N THR A 155 0.40 -1.42 -2.99
CA THR A 155 -0.73 -1.83 -2.14
C THR A 155 -0.86 -3.33 -2.03
N ASP A 156 -0.24 -4.07 -2.95
CA ASP A 156 -0.30 -5.52 -3.02
C ASP A 156 1.03 -6.12 -2.53
N LEU A 157 0.92 -7.18 -1.78
CA LEU A 157 2.04 -7.85 -1.14
C LEU A 157 1.84 -9.37 -1.11
N ASP A 158 2.95 -10.10 -1.17
CA ASP A 158 2.94 -11.55 -1.03
C ASP A 158 3.42 -11.94 0.38
N ILE A 159 2.71 -12.88 1.02
CA ILE A 159 2.93 -13.27 2.42
C ILE A 159 3.47 -14.71 2.49
N ASN A 160 4.52 -14.90 3.28
CA ASN A 160 5.12 -16.14 3.76
C ASN A 160 5.73 -17.06 2.69
N SER A 161 5.03 -17.39 1.60
CA SER A 161 5.53 -18.28 0.55
C SER A 161 4.93 -17.96 -0.82
N LEU A 162 5.69 -18.22 -1.91
CA LEU A 162 5.18 -18.18 -3.29
C LEU A 162 4.83 -19.56 -3.83
N GLU A 163 4.89 -20.59 -2.97
CA GLU A 163 4.65 -21.97 -3.36
C GLU A 163 3.20 -22.37 -3.01
N PRO A 164 2.35 -22.72 -3.99
CA PRO A 164 0.96 -23.11 -3.73
C PRO A 164 0.84 -24.28 -2.77
N GLY A 165 1.82 -25.20 -2.78
CA GLY A 165 1.86 -26.36 -1.91
C GLY A 165 2.02 -26.03 -0.43
N TYR A 166 2.68 -24.93 -0.11
CA TYR A 166 2.91 -24.46 1.26
C TYR A 166 1.60 -24.25 2.05
N PHE A 167 0.58 -23.72 1.39
CA PHE A 167 -0.69 -23.36 2.02
C PHE A 167 -1.70 -24.53 2.13
N ARG A 168 -1.32 -25.73 1.68
CA ARG A 168 -2.23 -26.89 1.68
C ARG A 168 -2.23 -27.69 2.98
N ALA A 169 -1.19 -27.54 3.81
CA ALA A 169 -1.03 -28.29 5.04
C ALA A 169 -0.18 -27.56 6.08
N GLY A 170 -0.18 -28.06 7.31
CA GLY A 170 0.74 -27.65 8.38
C GLY A 170 0.67 -26.16 8.73
N LYS A 171 1.85 -25.52 8.83
CA LYS A 171 1.98 -24.09 9.19
C LYS A 171 1.27 -23.19 8.18
N GLY A 172 1.50 -23.39 6.89
CA GLY A 172 0.93 -22.54 5.84
C GLY A 172 -0.60 -22.62 5.77
N LEU A 173 -1.20 -23.79 6.03
CA LEU A 173 -2.65 -23.92 6.11
C LEU A 173 -3.24 -23.10 7.27
N ARG A 174 -2.58 -23.08 8.44
CA ARG A 174 -3.02 -22.25 9.57
C ARG A 174 -2.90 -20.76 9.24
N GLU A 175 -1.83 -20.35 8.60
CA GLU A 175 -1.58 -18.95 8.19
C GLU A 175 -2.64 -18.45 7.20
N ILE A 176 -2.92 -19.20 6.13
CA ILE A 176 -3.94 -18.79 5.16
C ILE A 176 -5.35 -18.82 5.76
N SER A 177 -5.64 -19.77 6.65
CA SER A 177 -6.93 -19.82 7.35
C SER A 177 -7.12 -18.58 8.24
N TRP A 178 -6.09 -18.20 8.98
CA TRP A 178 -6.09 -16.99 9.80
C TRP A 178 -6.27 -15.73 8.93
N LEU A 179 -5.51 -15.62 7.85
CA LEU A 179 -5.60 -14.47 6.93
C LEU A 179 -7.02 -14.33 6.35
N ARG A 180 -7.63 -15.43 5.87
CA ARG A 180 -8.99 -15.41 5.32
C ARG A 180 -10.04 -14.99 6.34
N GLN A 181 -9.82 -15.30 7.62
CA GLN A 181 -10.72 -14.94 8.71
C GLN A 181 -10.54 -13.49 9.18
N HIS A 182 -9.31 -12.98 9.24
CA HIS A 182 -8.99 -11.75 9.97
C HIS A 182 -8.41 -10.61 9.11
N ALA A 183 -7.84 -10.88 7.94
CA ALA A 183 -7.13 -9.84 7.17
C ALA A 183 -8.06 -8.65 6.79
N GLY A 184 -9.34 -8.91 6.60
CA GLY A 184 -10.35 -7.89 6.32
C GLY A 184 -10.47 -6.82 7.40
N GLU A 185 -10.26 -7.17 8.67
CA GLU A 185 -10.28 -6.24 9.82
C GLU A 185 -9.16 -5.18 9.72
N PHE A 186 -8.09 -5.49 8.99
CA PHE A 186 -6.93 -4.61 8.75
C PHE A 186 -6.94 -3.98 7.36
N GLY A 187 -8.02 -4.17 6.59
CA GLY A 187 -8.18 -3.62 5.25
C GLY A 187 -7.54 -4.45 4.13
N PHE A 188 -7.11 -5.69 4.40
CA PHE A 188 -6.56 -6.58 3.38
C PHE A 188 -7.59 -7.56 2.86
N CYS A 189 -7.48 -7.92 1.57
CA CYS A 189 -8.31 -8.93 0.91
C CYS A 189 -7.47 -9.86 0.03
N GLU A 190 -7.88 -11.13 -0.07
CA GLU A 190 -7.30 -12.11 -0.99
C GLU A 190 -7.69 -11.75 -2.42
N VAL A 191 -6.70 -11.48 -3.28
CA VAL A 191 -6.94 -10.96 -4.64
C VAL A 191 -7.32 -12.07 -5.60
N TYR A 192 -6.57 -13.15 -5.58
CA TYR A 192 -6.72 -14.29 -6.47
C TYR A 192 -7.15 -15.53 -5.67
N SER A 193 -8.36 -15.46 -5.15
CA SER A 193 -9.01 -16.53 -4.38
C SER A 193 -9.17 -17.81 -5.20
N PRO A 194 -9.45 -18.95 -4.56
CA PRO A 194 -9.77 -20.20 -5.25
C PRO A 194 -10.90 -20.03 -6.28
N ARG A 195 -10.80 -20.70 -7.42
CA ARG A 195 -11.84 -20.67 -8.48
C ARG A 195 -13.22 -21.12 -7.95
N SER A 196 -13.26 -21.94 -6.93
CA SER A 196 -14.49 -22.39 -6.27
C SER A 196 -15.30 -21.26 -5.61
N THR A 197 -14.71 -20.08 -5.40
CA THR A 197 -15.43 -18.89 -4.89
C THR A 197 -16.21 -18.14 -5.97
N GLY A 198 -16.17 -18.60 -7.23
CA GLY A 198 -16.86 -17.97 -8.36
C GLY A 198 -16.00 -17.08 -9.24
N ARG A 199 -14.72 -16.87 -8.87
CA ARG A 199 -13.78 -16.10 -9.71
C ARG A 199 -13.43 -16.88 -10.99
N LEU A 200 -13.84 -16.36 -12.15
CA LEU A 200 -13.67 -17.03 -13.44
C LEU A 200 -12.44 -16.55 -14.23
N LYS A 201 -11.88 -15.39 -13.87
CA LYS A 201 -10.84 -14.68 -14.64
C LYS A 201 -9.59 -14.41 -13.79
N GLY A 202 -8.58 -13.83 -14.42
CA GLY A 202 -7.30 -13.48 -13.76
C GLY A 202 -6.37 -14.66 -13.62
N TYR A 203 -5.36 -14.46 -12.79
CA TYR A 203 -4.29 -15.43 -12.54
C TYR A 203 -4.81 -16.70 -11.86
N GLU A 204 -3.98 -17.75 -11.80
CA GLU A 204 -4.27 -18.91 -10.96
C GLU A 204 -4.44 -18.48 -9.50
N PRO A 205 -5.08 -19.32 -8.65
CA PRO A 205 -5.20 -18.99 -7.22
C PRO A 205 -3.83 -18.77 -6.56
N GLU A 206 -3.70 -17.64 -5.88
CA GLU A 206 -2.47 -17.22 -5.19
C GLU A 206 -2.78 -16.91 -3.73
N ALA A 207 -2.72 -17.93 -2.87
CA ALA A 207 -3.02 -17.80 -1.44
C ALA A 207 -2.10 -16.79 -0.70
N TRP A 208 -0.96 -16.48 -1.28
CA TRP A 208 0.00 -15.50 -0.76
C TRP A 208 -0.33 -14.05 -1.10
N HIS A 209 -1.13 -13.78 -2.16
CA HIS A 209 -1.30 -12.44 -2.74
C HIS A 209 -2.46 -11.68 -2.09
N TRP A 210 -2.12 -10.65 -1.35
CA TRP A 210 -3.05 -9.83 -0.58
C TRP A 210 -2.96 -8.36 -0.97
N SER A 211 -4.09 -7.67 -1.02
CA SER A 211 -4.18 -6.25 -1.38
C SER A 211 -4.77 -5.41 -0.26
N TYR A 212 -4.17 -4.24 -0.02
CA TYR A 212 -4.71 -3.24 0.90
C TYR A 212 -5.81 -2.43 0.20
N LYS A 213 -7.05 -2.86 0.40
CA LYS A 213 -8.26 -2.38 -0.28
C LYS A 213 -8.50 -0.86 -0.18
N PRO A 214 -8.25 -0.17 0.97
CA PRO A 214 -8.51 1.26 1.08
C PRO A 214 -7.77 2.13 0.04
N LEU A 215 -6.63 1.66 -0.48
CA LEU A 215 -5.89 2.35 -1.54
C LEU A 215 -6.04 1.67 -2.90
N SER A 216 -5.99 0.35 -2.96
CA SER A 216 -5.94 -0.38 -4.24
C SER A 216 -7.21 -0.21 -5.07
N ASN A 217 -8.37 0.01 -4.44
CA ASN A 217 -9.63 0.18 -5.17
C ASN A 217 -9.62 1.43 -6.07
N GLN A 218 -9.14 2.56 -5.58
CA GLN A 218 -9.05 3.79 -6.38
C GLN A 218 -8.04 3.63 -7.53
N TYR A 219 -6.93 2.90 -7.31
CA TYR A 219 -5.96 2.63 -8.37
C TYR A 219 -6.52 1.69 -9.43
N LEU A 220 -7.30 0.69 -9.02
CA LEU A 220 -8.00 -0.19 -9.96
C LEU A 220 -9.01 0.58 -10.82
N LEU A 221 -9.85 1.41 -10.20
CA LEU A 221 -10.82 2.22 -10.92
C LEU A 221 -10.14 3.15 -11.93
N TYR A 222 -9.06 3.83 -11.49
CA TYR A 222 -8.27 4.68 -12.38
C TYR A 222 -7.64 3.87 -13.51
N TYR A 223 -7.05 2.70 -13.20
CA TYR A 223 -6.43 1.81 -14.18
C TYR A 223 -7.41 1.39 -15.27
N LEU A 224 -8.57 0.86 -14.90
CA LEU A 224 -9.60 0.39 -15.82
C LEU A 224 -10.18 1.51 -16.70
N SER A 225 -10.21 2.75 -16.20
CA SER A 225 -10.72 3.91 -16.93
C SER A 225 -9.71 4.54 -17.88
N ASN A 226 -8.43 4.49 -17.55
CA ASN A 226 -7.41 5.33 -18.20
C ASN A 226 -6.34 4.55 -18.98
N VAL A 227 -6.05 3.29 -18.60
CA VAL A 227 -5.05 2.46 -19.31
C VAL A 227 -5.70 1.87 -20.56
N LYS A 228 -4.98 1.90 -21.66
CA LYS A 228 -5.39 1.40 -22.96
C LYS A 228 -4.41 0.34 -23.46
N TYR A 229 -4.81 -0.47 -24.44
CA TYR A 229 -3.92 -1.51 -24.98
C TYR A 229 -2.69 -0.95 -25.69
N GLU A 230 -2.77 0.25 -26.22
CA GLU A 230 -1.66 0.97 -26.85
C GLU A 230 -0.56 1.37 -25.85
N ASP A 231 -0.89 1.40 -24.56
CA ASP A 231 0.07 1.69 -23.49
C ASP A 231 1.01 0.49 -23.23
N PHE A 232 0.64 -0.72 -23.67
CA PHE A 232 1.46 -1.93 -23.54
C PHE A 232 2.47 -2.01 -24.70
N ASN A 233 3.71 -1.67 -24.38
CA ASN A 233 4.80 -1.67 -25.36
C ASN A 233 6.15 -1.92 -24.68
N GLN A 234 7.21 -2.05 -25.49
CA GLN A 234 8.62 -2.14 -25.03
C GLN A 234 8.96 -3.45 -24.29
N PHE A 235 8.21 -4.53 -24.48
CA PHE A 235 8.54 -5.86 -23.95
C PHE A 235 8.04 -6.97 -24.89
N TYR A 236 8.59 -8.17 -24.76
CA TYR A 236 8.22 -9.30 -25.61
C TYR A 236 6.74 -9.65 -25.45
N GLY A 237 6.04 -9.82 -26.58
CA GLY A 237 4.64 -10.21 -26.60
C GLY A 237 3.67 -9.10 -26.16
N SER A 238 4.11 -7.83 -26.05
CA SER A 238 3.26 -6.70 -25.67
C SER A 238 2.06 -6.52 -26.58
N HIS A 239 2.20 -6.78 -27.88
CA HIS A 239 1.12 -6.73 -28.88
C HIS A 239 -0.03 -7.72 -28.63
N LEU A 240 0.21 -8.76 -27.81
CA LEU A 240 -0.80 -9.75 -27.43
C LEU A 240 -1.72 -9.28 -26.28
N ALA A 241 -1.44 -8.13 -25.69
CA ALA A 241 -2.18 -7.65 -24.52
C ALA A 241 -3.70 -7.54 -24.77
N LYS A 242 -4.11 -7.10 -25.95
CA LYS A 242 -5.51 -6.99 -26.35
C LYS A 242 -6.18 -8.36 -26.53
N ASP A 243 -5.54 -9.25 -27.26
CA ASP A 243 -6.07 -10.60 -27.53
C ASP A 243 -6.21 -11.41 -26.23
N LEU A 244 -5.32 -11.18 -25.28
CA LEU A 244 -5.33 -11.79 -23.96
C LEU A 244 -6.22 -11.06 -22.95
N ARG A 245 -6.83 -9.92 -23.34
CA ARG A 245 -7.73 -9.13 -22.50
C ARG A 245 -7.09 -8.78 -21.14
N ILE A 246 -5.83 -8.34 -21.18
CA ILE A 246 -5.01 -8.12 -19.97
C ILE A 246 -5.66 -7.14 -18.99
N ILE A 247 -6.34 -6.11 -19.51
CA ILE A 247 -6.98 -5.08 -18.67
C ILE A 247 -8.18 -5.68 -17.94
N GLU A 248 -9.11 -6.30 -18.66
CA GLU A 248 -10.38 -6.77 -18.09
C GLU A 248 -10.23 -8.08 -17.33
N ASP A 249 -9.48 -9.02 -17.89
CA ASP A 249 -9.45 -10.39 -17.39
C ASP A 249 -8.35 -10.63 -16.37
N PHE A 250 -7.28 -9.82 -16.36
CA PHE A 250 -6.17 -9.97 -15.41
C PHE A 250 -6.09 -8.82 -14.39
N ALA A 251 -5.96 -7.57 -14.81
CA ALA A 251 -5.96 -6.46 -13.87
C ALA A 251 -7.31 -6.30 -13.15
N GLY A 252 -8.41 -6.47 -13.88
CA GLY A 252 -9.79 -6.40 -13.38
C GLY A 252 -10.37 -7.73 -12.91
N GLY A 253 -9.74 -8.87 -13.22
CA GLY A 253 -10.22 -10.22 -12.91
C GLY A 253 -9.93 -10.69 -11.50
N ILE A 254 -10.38 -9.94 -10.50
CA ILE A 254 -10.10 -10.13 -9.08
C ILE A 254 -11.40 -10.22 -8.26
N ASP A 255 -11.32 -10.83 -7.07
CA ASP A 255 -12.42 -10.87 -6.09
C ASP A 255 -12.42 -9.67 -5.13
N CYS A 256 -11.28 -9.05 -4.94
CA CYS A 256 -11.02 -7.98 -4.00
C CYS A 256 -11.44 -6.61 -4.58
N LYS A 257 -12.74 -6.34 -4.67
CA LYS A 257 -13.33 -5.09 -5.20
C LYS A 257 -14.00 -4.27 -4.12
#